data_926ace596f5daaa3da2d15789f1e096c
#
_entry.id   926ace596f5daaa3da2d15789f1e096c
#
_cell.length_a   1.000
_cell.length_b   1.000
_cell.length_c   1.000
_cell.angle_alpha   90.00
_cell.angle_beta   90.00
_cell.angle_gamma   90.00
#
_symmetry.space_group_name_H-M   'P 1'
#
loop_
_entity.id
_entity.type
_entity.pdbx_description
1 polymer ?
#
loop_
_entity_poly.entity_id
_entity_poly.type
_entity_poly.pdbx_seq_one_letter_code
_entity_poly.pdbx_strand_id
1 'polypeptide(L)'
;MKTSFLPNFTMGENAFLEIEKFVPKYSKIAIFYGQKAYGEAKQYVDKILNTDNYEILAEQCYGKEANYANVNKILQVKDIQSCNALFAIGGGKCIDTVKCAGNQLNIPVYTIPTIASTCAAVTKISIMYDLNGGFLEIVQLKNPPVHCFIEPNIIVRAPIKYLWAGIGDTMAKHIESTFSARNDELNFTSEL
;
A
#
# COMPACT_ATOMS: atom_id res chain seq x y z
N MET A 1 18.17 -15.12 14.72
CA MET A 1 17.22 -14.06 15.09
C MET A 1 16.69 -13.48 13.80
N LYS A 2 15.45 -13.76 13.43
CA LYS A 2 14.80 -13.11 12.27
C LYS A 2 14.21 -11.79 12.78
N THR A 3 14.74 -10.67 12.34
CA THR A 3 14.21 -9.36 12.71
C THR A 3 13.07 -9.05 11.76
N SER A 4 11.86 -8.94 12.27
CA SER A 4 10.72 -8.44 11.52
C SER A 4 10.89 -6.93 11.40
N PHE A 5 11.09 -6.43 10.21
CA PHE A 5 11.16 -4.99 9.96
C PHE A 5 9.78 -4.46 9.62
N LEU A 6 9.25 -3.59 10.47
CA LEU A 6 8.18 -2.70 10.04
C LEU A 6 8.77 -1.78 8.97
N PRO A 7 8.06 -1.54 7.85
CA PRO A 7 8.50 -0.56 6.87
C PRO A 7 8.59 0.82 7.52
N ASN A 8 9.51 1.62 7.02
CA ASN A 8 9.62 3.00 7.46
C ASN A 8 8.32 3.75 7.12
N PHE A 9 7.92 4.66 7.98
CA PHE A 9 6.79 5.54 7.69
C PHE A 9 7.08 6.97 8.11
N THR A 10 6.45 7.91 7.42
CA THR A 10 6.37 9.31 7.78
C THR A 10 4.91 9.67 7.98
N MET A 11 4.56 10.25 9.12
CA MET A 11 3.20 10.66 9.44
C MET A 11 3.18 12.11 9.91
N GLY A 12 2.29 12.90 9.34
CA GLY A 12 2.07 14.29 9.73
C GLY A 12 1.67 15.15 8.54
N GLU A 13 1.38 16.42 8.82
CA GLU A 13 1.17 17.41 7.77
C GLU A 13 2.43 17.52 6.91
N ASN A 14 2.23 17.53 5.61
CA ASN A 14 3.33 17.53 4.63
C ASN A 14 4.21 16.27 4.62
N ALA A 15 3.71 15.11 5.08
CA ALA A 15 4.44 13.84 5.00
C ALA A 15 4.99 13.56 3.60
N PHE A 16 4.33 14.05 2.55
CA PHE A 16 4.75 13.86 1.16
C PHE A 16 6.02 14.64 0.78
N LEU A 17 6.39 15.71 1.48
CA LEU A 17 7.66 16.41 1.23
C LEU A 17 8.88 15.51 1.48
N GLU A 18 8.68 14.46 2.29
CA GLU A 18 9.74 13.50 2.59
C GLU A 18 9.98 12.49 1.44
N ILE A 19 9.09 12.43 0.42
CA ILE A 19 9.23 11.50 -0.72
C ILE A 19 10.59 11.66 -1.40
N GLU A 20 11.08 12.88 -1.57
CA GLU A 20 12.37 13.16 -2.20
C GLU A 20 13.57 12.55 -1.45
N LYS A 21 13.42 12.24 -0.16
CA LYS A 21 14.47 11.56 0.62
C LYS A 21 14.57 10.07 0.34
N PHE A 22 13.50 9.47 -0.16
CA PHE A 22 13.41 8.02 -0.36
C PHE A 22 13.38 7.62 -1.84
N VAL A 23 12.90 8.50 -2.71
CA VAL A 23 12.83 8.27 -4.14
C VAL A 23 13.80 9.23 -4.83
N PRO A 24 14.87 8.72 -5.46
CA PRO A 24 15.86 9.57 -6.12
C PRO A 24 15.23 10.47 -7.19
N LYS A 25 15.73 11.69 -7.33
CA LYS A 25 15.34 12.59 -8.42
C LYS A 25 15.57 11.93 -9.77
N TYR A 26 14.75 12.30 -10.73
CA TYR A 26 14.75 11.76 -12.10
C TYR A 26 14.40 10.28 -12.20
N SER A 27 13.82 9.73 -11.12
CA SER A 27 13.27 8.38 -11.16
C SER A 27 12.07 8.31 -12.10
N LYS A 28 11.95 7.18 -12.81
CA LYS A 28 10.74 6.79 -13.53
C LYS A 28 9.78 6.17 -12.54
N ILE A 29 8.59 6.72 -12.42
CA ILE A 29 7.59 6.26 -11.45
C ILE A 29 6.27 5.91 -12.12
N ALA A 30 5.50 5.04 -11.49
CA ALA A 30 4.12 4.80 -11.85
C ALA A 30 3.22 4.95 -10.62
N ILE A 31 2.07 5.59 -10.82
CA ILE A 31 1.11 5.91 -9.77
C ILE A 31 -0.17 5.12 -10.02
N PHE A 32 -0.56 4.30 -9.07
CA PHE A 32 -1.80 3.55 -9.10
C PHE A 32 -2.69 3.96 -7.93
N TYR A 33 -3.95 4.27 -8.21
CA TYR A 33 -4.82 4.87 -7.21
C TYR A 33 -6.22 4.28 -7.18
N GLY A 34 -6.90 4.46 -6.03
CA GLY A 34 -8.33 4.26 -5.91
C GLY A 34 -9.09 5.48 -6.41
N GLN A 35 -10.04 5.30 -7.32
CA GLN A 35 -10.73 6.39 -8.02
C GLN A 35 -11.27 7.50 -7.11
N LYS A 36 -11.96 7.13 -6.03
CA LYS A 36 -12.53 8.12 -5.08
C LYS A 36 -11.45 8.76 -4.20
N ALA A 37 -10.48 7.98 -3.78
CA ALA A 37 -9.42 8.39 -2.89
C ALA A 37 -8.47 9.40 -3.54
N TYR A 38 -8.23 9.25 -4.85
CA TYR A 38 -7.28 10.08 -5.56
C TYR A 38 -7.73 11.54 -5.67
N GLY A 39 -9.04 11.80 -5.77
CA GLY A 39 -9.55 13.16 -5.76
C GLY A 39 -9.13 13.96 -4.54
N GLU A 40 -9.12 13.33 -3.36
CA GLU A 40 -8.69 13.98 -2.10
C GLU A 40 -7.17 14.04 -1.97
N ALA A 41 -6.47 13.05 -2.47
CA ALA A 41 -5.01 12.96 -2.38
C ALA A 41 -4.29 13.82 -3.44
N LYS A 42 -4.90 14.04 -4.60
CA LYS A 42 -4.27 14.64 -5.78
C LYS A 42 -3.58 15.98 -5.48
N GLN A 43 -4.24 16.87 -4.75
CA GLN A 43 -3.68 18.19 -4.42
C GLN A 43 -2.36 18.12 -3.63
N TYR A 44 -2.12 17.02 -2.91
CA TYR A 44 -0.88 16.77 -2.16
C TYR A 44 0.16 16.07 -3.04
N VAL A 45 -0.31 15.08 -3.80
CA VAL A 45 0.54 14.25 -4.66
C VAL A 45 1.14 15.06 -5.81
N ASP A 46 0.34 15.90 -6.48
CA ASP A 46 0.78 16.71 -7.62
C ASP A 46 1.90 17.70 -7.25
N LYS A 47 1.90 18.21 -6.03
CA LYS A 47 2.94 19.13 -5.57
C LYS A 47 4.34 18.50 -5.52
N ILE A 48 4.41 17.18 -5.40
CA ILE A 48 5.66 16.44 -5.19
C ILE A 48 5.98 15.56 -6.39
N LEU A 49 5.00 14.79 -6.88
CA LEU A 49 5.24 13.81 -7.93
C LEU A 49 5.08 14.38 -9.34
N ASN A 50 4.21 15.37 -9.54
CA ASN A 50 4.06 16.09 -10.81
C ASN A 50 5.03 17.27 -10.92
N THR A 51 6.30 16.99 -10.70
CA THR A 51 7.39 17.96 -10.80
C THR A 51 8.40 17.47 -11.83
N ASP A 52 9.29 18.35 -12.29
CA ASP A 52 10.41 17.99 -13.18
C ASP A 52 11.39 16.99 -12.53
N ASN A 53 11.15 16.65 -11.25
CA ASN A 53 11.98 15.69 -10.53
C ASN A 53 11.66 14.23 -10.85
N TYR A 54 10.51 13.92 -11.47
CA TYR A 54 10.08 12.55 -11.76
C TYR A 54 9.50 12.41 -13.17
N GLU A 55 9.82 11.30 -13.83
CA GLU A 55 9.17 10.89 -15.08
C GLU A 55 8.01 9.96 -14.75
N ILE A 56 6.76 10.43 -14.90
CA ILE A 56 5.57 9.63 -14.63
C ILE A 56 5.24 8.79 -15.87
N LEU A 57 5.53 7.49 -15.83
CA LEU A 57 5.23 6.56 -16.94
C LEU A 57 3.76 6.16 -16.97
N ALA A 58 3.10 6.12 -15.84
CA ALA A 58 1.68 5.82 -15.74
C ALA A 58 1.05 6.47 -14.51
N GLU A 59 -0.17 6.97 -14.68
CA GLU A 59 -1.02 7.47 -13.62
C GLU A 59 -2.44 6.96 -13.88
N GLN A 60 -2.85 5.90 -13.19
CA GLN A 60 -4.13 5.26 -13.49
C GLN A 60 -4.80 4.58 -12.28
N CYS A 61 -6.11 4.41 -12.39
CA CYS A 61 -6.88 3.66 -11.41
C CYS A 61 -6.48 2.17 -11.42
N TYR A 62 -6.22 1.60 -10.22
CA TYR A 62 -5.85 0.18 -10.08
C TYR A 62 -6.99 -0.80 -10.42
N GLY A 63 -8.23 -0.32 -10.44
CA GLY A 63 -9.45 -1.10 -10.55
C GLY A 63 -10.34 -0.92 -9.34
N LYS A 64 -11.08 -1.95 -8.96
CA LYS A 64 -12.02 -1.89 -7.83
C LYS A 64 -11.74 -2.96 -6.76
N GLU A 65 -11.11 -4.06 -7.14
CA GLU A 65 -10.87 -5.21 -6.26
C GLU A 65 -9.40 -5.63 -6.30
N ALA A 66 -8.88 -6.14 -5.18
CA ALA A 66 -7.56 -6.73 -5.11
C ALA A 66 -7.61 -8.15 -5.69
N ASN A 67 -7.47 -8.26 -7.00
CA ASN A 67 -7.47 -9.53 -7.72
C ASN A 67 -6.41 -9.56 -8.82
N TYR A 68 -6.09 -10.75 -9.30
CA TYR A 68 -5.05 -10.93 -10.32
C TYR A 68 -5.39 -10.28 -11.66
N ALA A 69 -6.67 -10.08 -12.00
CA ALA A 69 -7.03 -9.35 -13.21
C ALA A 69 -6.57 -7.90 -13.15
N ASN A 70 -6.67 -7.25 -11.98
CA ASN A 70 -6.18 -5.88 -11.78
C ASN A 70 -4.66 -5.83 -11.61
N VAL A 71 -4.03 -6.83 -10.97
CA VAL A 71 -2.57 -6.97 -10.97
C VAL A 71 -2.04 -7.07 -12.40
N ASN A 72 -2.62 -7.92 -13.24
CA ASN A 72 -2.21 -8.10 -14.62
C ASN A 72 -2.34 -6.81 -15.47
N LYS A 73 -3.35 -5.96 -15.20
CA LYS A 73 -3.43 -4.64 -15.85
C LYS A 73 -2.24 -3.75 -15.52
N ILE A 74 -1.76 -3.80 -14.29
CA ILE A 74 -0.54 -3.07 -13.89
C ILE A 74 0.68 -3.63 -14.62
N LEU A 75 0.81 -4.97 -14.68
CA LEU A 75 1.92 -5.63 -15.35
C LEU A 75 1.97 -5.35 -16.86
N GLN A 76 0.83 -5.04 -17.47
CA GLN A 76 0.70 -4.75 -18.90
C GLN A 76 0.88 -3.27 -19.25
N VAL A 77 1.10 -2.39 -18.26
CA VAL A 77 1.40 -0.97 -18.53
C VAL A 77 2.68 -0.90 -19.35
N LYS A 78 2.64 -0.10 -20.41
CA LYS A 78 3.80 0.09 -21.28
C LYS A 78 5.01 0.57 -20.47
N ASP A 79 6.14 -0.06 -20.69
CA ASP A 79 7.43 0.27 -20.08
C ASP A 79 7.46 0.19 -18.54
N ILE A 80 6.48 -0.48 -17.92
CA ILE A 80 6.37 -0.59 -16.45
C ILE A 80 7.64 -1.16 -15.80
N GLN A 81 8.33 -2.07 -16.48
CA GLN A 81 9.58 -2.69 -16.00
C GLN A 81 10.73 -1.67 -15.91
N SER A 82 10.63 -0.53 -16.58
CA SER A 82 11.64 0.55 -16.48
C SER A 82 11.40 1.49 -15.29
N CYS A 83 10.29 1.31 -14.55
CA CYS A 83 10.01 2.08 -13.36
C CYS A 83 11.01 1.79 -12.25
N ASN A 84 11.40 2.84 -11.54
CA ASN A 84 12.21 2.75 -10.33
C ASN A 84 11.35 2.63 -9.07
N ALA A 85 10.09 3.06 -9.14
CA ALA A 85 9.16 3.04 -8.01
C ALA A 85 7.69 2.95 -8.46
N LEU A 86 6.88 2.21 -7.70
CA LEU A 86 5.42 2.21 -7.82
C LEU A 86 4.82 2.90 -6.60
N PHE A 87 3.88 3.80 -6.82
CA PHE A 87 3.10 4.44 -5.78
C PHE A 87 1.69 3.85 -5.72
N ALA A 88 1.29 3.41 -4.52
CA ALA A 88 -0.05 2.91 -4.23
C ALA A 88 -0.83 3.94 -3.40
N ILE A 89 -1.80 4.63 -3.99
CA ILE A 89 -2.56 5.70 -3.34
C ILE A 89 -4.01 5.25 -3.14
N GLY A 90 -4.38 4.88 -1.92
CA GLY A 90 -5.73 4.39 -1.68
C GLY A 90 -5.91 3.64 -0.37
N GLY A 91 -7.00 2.86 -0.31
CA GLY A 91 -7.27 1.91 0.76
C GLY A 91 -6.59 0.56 0.54
N GLY A 92 -6.83 -0.38 1.46
CA GLY A 92 -6.17 -1.69 1.47
C GLY A 92 -6.17 -2.43 0.13
N LYS A 93 -7.33 -2.49 -0.57
CA LYS A 93 -7.45 -3.18 -1.86
C LYS A 93 -6.54 -2.60 -2.96
N CYS A 94 -6.42 -1.27 -3.01
CA CYS A 94 -5.50 -0.59 -3.92
C CYS A 94 -4.06 -0.97 -3.58
N ILE A 95 -3.71 -0.81 -2.32
CA ILE A 95 -2.36 -1.07 -1.81
C ILE A 95 -1.95 -2.52 -2.05
N ASP A 96 -2.82 -3.48 -1.73
CA ASP A 96 -2.55 -4.90 -1.92
C ASP A 96 -2.35 -5.27 -3.40
N THR A 97 -3.14 -4.70 -4.31
CA THR A 97 -2.98 -4.91 -5.75
C THR A 97 -1.61 -4.41 -6.24
N VAL A 98 -1.22 -3.19 -5.85
CA VAL A 98 0.05 -2.60 -6.29
C VAL A 98 1.25 -3.30 -5.63
N LYS A 99 1.15 -3.70 -4.36
CA LYS A 99 2.19 -4.51 -3.69
C LYS A 99 2.41 -5.84 -4.41
N CYS A 100 1.32 -6.52 -4.78
CA CYS A 100 1.41 -7.77 -5.52
C CYS A 100 2.08 -7.58 -6.89
N ALA A 101 1.72 -6.52 -7.63
CA ALA A 101 2.37 -6.17 -8.90
C ALA A 101 3.86 -5.84 -8.71
N GLY A 102 4.19 -4.98 -7.76
CA GLY A 102 5.58 -4.60 -7.46
C GLY A 102 6.45 -5.80 -7.06
N ASN A 103 5.86 -6.74 -6.29
CA ASN A 103 6.54 -7.98 -5.93
C ASN A 103 6.86 -8.86 -7.15
N GLN A 104 5.95 -8.95 -8.14
CA GLN A 104 6.17 -9.70 -9.37
C GLN A 104 7.19 -9.01 -10.29
N LEU A 105 7.13 -7.67 -10.39
CA LEU A 105 8.07 -6.87 -11.18
C LEU A 105 9.44 -6.69 -10.51
N ASN A 106 9.54 -7.00 -9.23
CA ASN A 106 10.70 -6.69 -8.38
C ASN A 106 11.00 -5.18 -8.34
N ILE A 107 9.95 -4.35 -8.33
CA ILE A 107 10.02 -2.89 -8.24
C ILE A 107 9.58 -2.46 -6.83
N PRO A 108 10.30 -1.54 -6.17
CA PRO A 108 9.94 -1.02 -4.85
C PRO A 108 8.58 -0.32 -4.87
N VAL A 109 7.78 -0.57 -3.83
CA VAL A 109 6.45 0.02 -3.65
C VAL A 109 6.46 1.00 -2.50
N TYR A 110 5.89 2.18 -2.74
CA TYR A 110 5.63 3.21 -1.77
C TYR A 110 4.13 3.34 -1.57
N THR A 111 3.68 3.48 -0.34
CA THR A 111 2.25 3.49 -0.02
C THR A 111 1.80 4.82 0.55
N ILE A 112 0.63 5.26 0.10
CA ILE A 112 -0.05 6.47 0.57
C ILE A 112 -1.48 6.06 0.94
N PRO A 113 -1.73 5.66 2.21
CA PRO A 113 -3.06 5.29 2.65
C PRO A 113 -3.97 6.51 2.72
N THR A 114 -5.18 6.37 2.19
CA THR A 114 -6.19 7.43 2.19
C THR A 114 -7.33 7.16 3.17
N ILE A 115 -7.30 6.03 3.84
CA ILE A 115 -8.24 5.62 4.89
C ILE A 115 -7.48 4.86 5.99
N ALA A 116 -7.93 4.99 7.22
CA ALA A 116 -7.37 4.26 8.36
C ALA A 116 -8.22 3.01 8.67
N SER A 117 -8.32 2.08 7.71
CA SER A 117 -9.19 0.90 7.87
C SER A 117 -8.43 -0.40 8.10
N THR A 118 -7.17 -0.50 7.69
CA THR A 118 -6.34 -1.71 7.82
C THR A 118 -4.86 -1.36 7.89
N CYS A 119 -4.03 -2.33 8.26
CA CYS A 119 -2.57 -2.22 8.25
C CYS A 119 -1.91 -2.54 6.90
N ALA A 120 -2.68 -2.72 5.82
CA ALA A 120 -2.16 -3.13 4.50
C ALA A 120 -1.00 -2.25 3.97
N ALA A 121 -0.99 -0.96 4.33
CA ALA A 121 0.03 0.00 3.89
C ALA A 121 1.45 -0.31 4.40
N VAL A 122 1.57 -1.12 5.46
CA VAL A 122 2.84 -1.40 6.13
C VAL A 122 3.17 -2.89 6.23
N THR A 123 2.30 -3.77 5.73
CA THR A 123 2.48 -5.22 5.86
C THR A 123 3.18 -5.85 4.67
N LYS A 124 3.89 -6.95 4.95
CA LYS A 124 4.58 -7.81 3.97
C LYS A 124 3.66 -8.85 3.33
N ILE A 125 2.34 -8.64 3.38
CA ILE A 125 1.35 -9.53 2.77
C ILE A 125 0.38 -8.74 1.92
N SER A 126 -0.25 -9.39 0.95
CA SER A 126 -1.38 -8.86 0.18
C SER A 126 -2.52 -9.84 0.22
N ILE A 127 -3.71 -9.35 0.50
CA ILE A 127 -4.95 -10.15 0.50
C ILE A 127 -5.54 -10.09 -0.91
N MET A 128 -5.66 -11.26 -1.54
CA MET A 128 -6.20 -11.37 -2.89
C MET A 128 -7.59 -11.99 -2.87
N TYR A 129 -8.42 -11.51 -3.77
CA TYR A 129 -9.82 -11.91 -3.92
C TYR A 129 -10.05 -12.50 -5.31
N ASP A 130 -11.06 -13.36 -5.43
CA ASP A 130 -11.53 -13.85 -6.72
C ASP A 130 -12.36 -12.78 -7.48
N LEU A 131 -12.82 -13.12 -8.69
CA LEU A 131 -13.60 -12.20 -9.52
C LEU A 131 -14.99 -11.89 -8.94
N ASN A 132 -15.49 -12.70 -8.01
CA ASN A 132 -16.75 -12.52 -7.33
C ASN A 132 -16.63 -11.77 -6.00
N GLY A 133 -15.38 -11.43 -5.61
CA GLY A 133 -15.06 -10.71 -4.36
C GLY A 133 -14.94 -11.65 -3.15
N GLY A 134 -14.89 -12.98 -3.36
CA GLY A 134 -14.57 -13.96 -2.33
C GLY A 134 -13.07 -13.94 -2.00
N PHE A 135 -12.72 -14.25 -0.74
CA PHE A 135 -11.31 -14.42 -0.35
C PHE A 135 -10.67 -15.54 -1.19
N LEU A 136 -9.52 -15.27 -1.76
CA LEU A 136 -8.77 -16.24 -2.56
C LEU A 136 -7.54 -16.75 -1.79
N GLU A 137 -6.63 -15.86 -1.44
CA GLU A 137 -5.39 -16.22 -0.77
C GLU A 137 -4.69 -15.04 -0.10
N ILE A 138 -3.70 -15.36 0.75
CA ILE A 138 -2.74 -14.42 1.30
C ILE A 138 -1.41 -14.58 0.55
N VAL A 139 -1.03 -13.56 -0.20
CA VAL A 139 0.25 -13.54 -0.91
C VAL A 139 1.35 -13.06 0.02
N GLN A 140 2.35 -13.89 0.25
CA GLN A 140 3.59 -13.50 0.95
C GLN A 140 4.48 -12.72 -0.04
N LEU A 141 4.81 -11.49 0.30
CA LEU A 141 5.68 -10.64 -0.51
C LEU A 141 7.15 -10.89 -0.14
N LYS A 142 8.06 -10.66 -1.07
CA LYS A 142 9.52 -10.72 -0.82
C LYS A 142 9.94 -9.65 0.18
N ASN A 143 9.41 -8.44 0.01
CA ASN A 143 9.69 -7.28 0.85
C ASN A 143 8.39 -6.56 1.21
N PRO A 144 8.31 -5.90 2.38
CA PRO A 144 7.25 -4.95 2.66
C PRO A 144 7.39 -3.71 1.76
N PRO A 145 6.40 -2.82 1.71
CA PRO A 145 6.56 -1.50 1.11
C PRO A 145 7.80 -0.79 1.67
N VAL A 146 8.53 -0.07 0.81
CA VAL A 146 9.78 0.59 1.22
C VAL A 146 9.51 1.70 2.22
N HIS A 147 8.44 2.48 1.97
CA HIS A 147 8.02 3.55 2.86
C HIS A 147 6.51 3.81 2.74
N CYS A 148 5.91 4.21 3.86
CA CYS A 148 4.51 4.59 3.95
C CYS A 148 4.41 6.06 4.31
N PHE A 149 3.77 6.88 3.46
CA PHE A 149 3.53 8.30 3.71
C PHE A 149 2.09 8.52 4.15
N ILE A 150 1.91 8.96 5.39
CA ILE A 150 0.60 9.12 6.03
C ILE A 150 0.33 10.62 6.21
N GLU A 151 -0.59 11.16 5.41
CA GLU A 151 -1.09 12.52 5.54
C GLU A 151 -2.45 12.50 6.24
N PRO A 152 -2.52 12.92 7.51
CA PRO A 152 -3.76 12.87 8.29
C PRO A 152 -4.90 13.67 7.66
N ASN A 153 -4.60 14.78 6.97
CA ASN A 153 -5.60 15.61 6.31
C ASN A 153 -6.36 14.90 5.18
N ILE A 154 -5.80 13.86 4.59
CA ILE A 154 -6.50 13.00 3.63
C ILE A 154 -7.41 12.02 4.38
N ILE A 155 -6.88 11.41 5.43
CA ILE A 155 -7.58 10.35 6.18
C ILE A 155 -8.82 10.90 6.90
N VAL A 156 -8.74 12.09 7.48
CA VAL A 156 -9.89 12.69 8.21
C VAL A 156 -11.06 13.06 7.28
N ARG A 157 -10.81 13.22 5.98
CA ARG A 157 -11.87 13.46 4.98
C ARG A 157 -12.54 12.20 4.48
N ALA A 158 -11.97 11.04 4.80
CA ALA A 158 -12.57 9.77 4.43
C ALA A 158 -13.88 9.52 5.21
N PRO A 159 -14.84 8.76 4.66
CA PRO A 159 -16.04 8.41 5.39
C PRO A 159 -15.72 7.73 6.72
N ILE A 160 -16.32 8.22 7.81
CA ILE A 160 -16.07 7.81 9.21
C ILE A 160 -16.13 6.29 9.40
N LYS A 161 -16.94 5.57 8.61
CA LYS A 161 -17.04 4.11 8.67
C LYS A 161 -15.70 3.39 8.49
N TYR A 162 -14.76 3.98 7.76
CA TYR A 162 -13.42 3.40 7.57
C TYR A 162 -12.55 3.53 8.81
N LEU A 163 -12.71 4.61 9.57
CA LEU A 163 -12.07 4.75 10.88
C LEU A 163 -12.63 3.72 11.86
N TRP A 164 -13.95 3.55 11.92
CA TRP A 164 -14.57 2.51 12.75
C TRP A 164 -14.10 1.11 12.36
N ALA A 165 -13.97 0.83 11.06
CA ALA A 165 -13.44 -0.44 10.59
C ALA A 165 -11.99 -0.66 11.07
N GLY A 166 -11.14 0.37 11.00
CA GLY A 166 -9.75 0.29 11.47
C GLY A 166 -9.63 0.10 12.99
N ILE A 167 -10.48 0.76 13.77
CA ILE A 167 -10.57 0.54 15.22
C ILE A 167 -10.95 -0.92 15.50
N GLY A 168 -11.99 -1.43 14.83
CA GLY A 168 -12.42 -2.82 14.98
C GLY A 168 -11.34 -3.82 14.56
N ASP A 169 -10.67 -3.60 13.43
CA ASP A 169 -9.57 -4.44 12.95
C ASP A 169 -8.40 -4.45 13.95
N THR A 170 -8.06 -3.29 14.52
CA THR A 170 -6.99 -3.19 15.54
C THR A 170 -7.36 -3.93 16.83
N MET A 171 -8.61 -3.81 17.30
CA MET A 171 -9.07 -4.51 18.49
C MET A 171 -9.13 -6.02 18.26
N ALA A 172 -9.56 -6.47 17.08
CA ALA A 172 -9.59 -7.87 16.71
C ALA A 172 -8.19 -8.50 16.76
N LYS A 173 -7.14 -7.78 16.35
CA LYS A 173 -5.75 -8.26 16.41
C LYS A 173 -5.31 -8.65 17.82
N HIS A 174 -5.74 -7.89 18.84
CA HIS A 174 -5.42 -8.25 20.23
C HIS A 174 -6.05 -9.57 20.62
N ILE A 175 -7.32 -9.77 20.27
CA ILE A 175 -8.04 -11.01 20.56
C ILE A 175 -7.43 -12.19 19.77
N GLU A 176 -7.26 -12.01 18.46
CA GLU A 176 -6.68 -13.02 17.57
C GLU A 176 -5.29 -13.47 18.04
N SER A 177 -4.42 -12.53 18.37
CA SER A 177 -3.07 -12.85 18.85
C SER A 177 -3.11 -13.59 20.19
N THR A 178 -3.98 -13.20 21.11
CA THR A 178 -4.14 -13.85 22.42
C THR A 178 -4.66 -15.28 22.30
N PHE A 179 -5.61 -15.52 21.37
CA PHE A 179 -6.16 -16.86 21.16
C PHE A 179 -5.25 -17.77 20.33
N SER A 180 -4.47 -17.23 19.41
CA SER A 180 -3.55 -18.01 18.58
C SER A 180 -2.21 -18.26 19.24
N ALA A 181 -1.75 -17.39 20.12
CA ALA A 181 -0.54 -17.60 20.89
C ALA A 181 -0.80 -18.60 22.02
N ARG A 182 -0.39 -19.85 21.85
CA ARG A 182 -0.41 -20.89 22.89
C ARG A 182 1.02 -21.18 23.31
N ASN A 183 1.38 -20.82 24.56
CA ASN A 183 2.59 -21.31 25.24
C ASN A 183 3.84 -21.36 24.35
N ASP A 184 4.37 -20.21 23.95
CA ASP A 184 5.61 -20.08 23.17
C ASP A 184 5.57 -20.69 21.75
N GLU A 185 4.39 -20.98 21.19
CA GLU A 185 4.28 -21.35 19.80
C GLU A 185 4.54 -20.16 18.88
N LEU A 186 5.34 -20.41 17.84
CA LEU A 186 5.62 -19.41 16.81
C LEU A 186 4.35 -19.13 15.99
N ASN A 187 4.12 -17.86 15.68
CA ASN A 187 3.05 -17.49 14.76
C ASN A 187 3.36 -17.96 13.32
N PHE A 188 2.47 -17.72 12.37
CA PHE A 188 2.64 -18.16 10.99
C PHE A 188 3.84 -17.53 10.26
N THR A 189 4.43 -16.46 10.81
CA THR A 189 5.69 -15.87 10.31
C THR A 189 6.93 -16.47 10.97
N SER A 190 6.78 -17.46 11.83
CA SER A 190 7.83 -18.07 12.66
C SER A 190 8.44 -17.10 13.68
N GLU A 191 7.60 -16.24 14.25
CA GLU A 191 7.93 -15.29 15.32
C GLU A 191 7.11 -15.61 16.59
N LEU A 192 7.65 -15.28 17.77
CA LEU A 192 6.95 -15.36 19.05
C LEU A 192 5.93 -14.25 19.23
#